data_21dbd47d28a7184a58501520028874a6
#
_entry.id   21dbd47d28a7184a58501520028874a6
#
_cell.length_a   1.000
_cell.length_b   1.000
_cell.length_c   1.000
_cell.angle_alpha   90.00
_cell.angle_beta   90.00
_cell.angle_gamma   90.00
#
_symmetry.space_group_name_H-M   'P 1'
#
loop_
_entity.id
_entity.type
_entity.pdbx_description
1 polymer ?
#
loop_
_entity_poly.entity_id
_entity_poly.type
_entity_poly.pdbx_seq_one_letter_code
_entity_poly.pdbx_strand_id
1 'polypeptide(L)'
;MTTIEKSIVIDAPPKEVFSYLEKPLNLPEIWPSMVEVREVESLPKGGHKYHWVYKLAGVRFEGDSETVEFEMDKHLVSKATGQIPATFDYRFTPIDGKTKIELKTEYEIPPTLLGKVKEPFLRRLNEREADVFLANLKDRLEL
;
A
#
# COMPACT_ATOMS: atom_id res chain seq x y z
N MET A 1 -15.62 9.00 0.99
CA MET A 1 -14.41 8.25 0.66
C MET A 1 -13.28 9.20 0.31
N THR A 2 -12.09 8.95 0.82
CA THR A 2 -10.93 9.82 0.59
C THR A 2 -10.01 9.16 -0.43
N THR A 3 -9.51 9.94 -1.38
CA THR A 3 -8.62 9.47 -2.44
C THR A 3 -7.25 10.16 -2.33
N ILE A 4 -6.19 9.39 -2.42
CA ILE A 4 -4.81 9.88 -2.46
C ILE A 4 -4.14 9.32 -3.70
N GLU A 5 -3.48 10.18 -4.47
CA GLU A 5 -2.72 9.79 -5.65
C GLU A 5 -1.28 10.28 -5.53
N LYS A 6 -0.33 9.36 -5.66
CA LYS A 6 1.11 9.65 -5.58
C LYS A 6 1.86 8.85 -6.63
N SER A 7 3.01 9.34 -7.04
CA SER A 7 3.88 8.61 -7.96
C SER A 7 5.34 8.88 -7.66
N ILE A 8 6.20 7.95 -8.08
CA ILE A 8 7.65 8.08 -7.95
C ILE A 8 8.32 7.27 -9.06
N VAL A 9 9.52 7.69 -9.46
CA VAL A 9 10.36 6.92 -10.38
C VAL A 9 11.44 6.21 -9.58
N ILE A 10 11.55 4.90 -9.78
CA ILE A 10 12.50 4.03 -9.09
C ILE A 10 13.51 3.51 -10.12
N ASP A 11 14.80 3.60 -9.81
CA ASP A 11 15.87 3.10 -10.66
C ASP A 11 16.05 1.59 -10.49
N ALA A 12 15.04 0.86 -10.93
CA ALA A 12 14.99 -0.59 -10.97
C ALA A 12 13.96 -1.00 -12.02
N PRO A 13 14.13 -2.16 -12.68
CA PRO A 13 13.17 -2.60 -13.69
C PRO A 13 11.81 -2.99 -13.08
N PRO A 14 10.71 -2.87 -13.86
CA PRO A 14 9.37 -3.20 -13.36
C PRO A 14 9.25 -4.57 -12.69
N LYS A 15 9.94 -5.56 -13.21
CA LYS A 15 9.95 -6.90 -12.64
C LYS A 15 10.41 -6.91 -11.17
N GLU A 16 11.46 -6.16 -10.85
CA GLU A 16 11.99 -6.12 -9.48
C GLU A 16 11.07 -5.33 -8.56
N VAL A 17 10.56 -4.19 -9.02
CA VAL A 17 9.65 -3.36 -8.23
C VAL A 17 8.36 -4.12 -7.93
N PHE A 18 7.76 -4.74 -8.94
CA PHE A 18 6.55 -5.52 -8.79
C PHE A 18 6.76 -6.72 -7.86
N SER A 19 7.83 -7.48 -8.08
CA SER A 19 8.15 -8.67 -7.27
C SER A 19 8.32 -8.34 -5.79
N TYR A 20 8.91 -7.21 -5.47
CA TYR A 20 9.06 -6.76 -4.08
C TYR A 20 7.71 -6.36 -3.48
N LEU A 21 6.96 -5.53 -4.19
CA LEU A 21 5.73 -4.94 -3.67
C LEU A 21 4.58 -5.95 -3.54
N GLU A 22 4.52 -6.95 -4.42
CA GLU A 22 3.44 -7.93 -4.39
C GLU A 22 3.53 -8.91 -3.22
N LYS A 23 4.65 -8.94 -2.50
CA LYS A 23 4.85 -9.79 -1.32
C LYS A 23 4.41 -9.07 -0.04
N PRO A 24 3.31 -9.50 0.59
CA PRO A 24 2.78 -8.80 1.77
C PRO A 24 3.76 -8.70 2.94
N LEU A 25 4.65 -9.68 3.11
CA LEU A 25 5.62 -9.66 4.20
C LEU A 25 6.64 -8.52 4.07
N ASN A 26 6.76 -7.91 2.89
CA ASN A 26 7.63 -6.76 2.68
C ASN A 26 6.97 -5.44 3.11
N LEU A 27 5.64 -5.42 3.23
CA LEU A 27 4.91 -4.18 3.53
C LEU A 27 5.31 -3.51 4.85
N PRO A 28 5.46 -4.23 5.97
CA PRO A 28 5.90 -3.59 7.21
C PRO A 28 7.27 -2.92 7.12
N GLU A 29 8.12 -3.36 6.19
CA GLU A 29 9.45 -2.77 6.01
C GLU A 29 9.42 -1.39 5.37
N ILE A 30 8.39 -1.09 4.60
CA ILE A 30 8.27 0.16 3.84
C ILE A 30 7.10 1.03 4.25
N TRP A 31 6.12 0.49 4.95
CA TRP A 31 4.90 1.18 5.36
C TRP A 31 4.93 1.45 6.87
N PRO A 32 5.21 2.68 7.31
CA PRO A 32 5.45 2.97 8.73
C PRO A 32 4.33 2.55 9.68
N SER A 33 3.08 2.73 9.28
CA SER A 33 1.93 2.39 10.14
C SER A 33 1.51 0.94 10.08
N MET A 34 2.06 0.16 9.14
CA MET A 34 1.80 -1.28 9.03
C MET A 34 2.72 -2.00 10.02
N VAL A 35 2.20 -2.37 11.19
CA VAL A 35 3.04 -2.97 12.25
C VAL A 35 3.17 -4.47 12.15
N GLU A 36 2.21 -5.14 11.49
CA GLU A 36 2.24 -6.59 11.34
C GLU A 36 1.47 -7.02 10.10
N VAL A 37 1.98 -8.03 9.42
CA VAL A 37 1.30 -8.79 8.37
C VAL A 37 1.47 -10.27 8.72
N ARG A 38 0.36 -11.02 8.70
CA ARG A 38 0.37 -12.45 9.04
C ARG A 38 -0.68 -13.20 8.23
N GLU A 39 -0.67 -14.54 8.36
CA GLU A 39 -1.63 -15.41 7.68
C GLU A 39 -1.64 -15.19 6.16
N VAL A 40 -0.43 -15.10 5.59
CA VAL A 40 -0.27 -14.86 4.15
C VAL A 40 -0.56 -16.11 3.36
N GLU A 41 -1.47 -16.01 2.41
CA GLU A 41 -1.83 -17.11 1.50
C GLU A 41 -1.68 -16.65 0.06
N SER A 42 -1.15 -17.53 -0.79
CA SER A 42 -1.08 -17.28 -2.23
C SER A 42 -2.43 -17.56 -2.89
N LEU A 43 -2.83 -16.69 -3.83
CA LEU A 43 -4.08 -16.85 -4.56
C LEU A 43 -3.84 -17.54 -5.92
N PRO A 44 -4.81 -18.35 -6.41
CA PRO A 44 -4.65 -19.11 -7.66
C PRO A 44 -4.36 -18.27 -8.90
N LYS A 45 -4.90 -17.06 -8.97
CA LYS A 45 -4.73 -16.15 -10.11
C LYS A 45 -3.59 -15.15 -9.96
N GLY A 46 -2.78 -15.32 -8.94
CA GLY A 46 -1.71 -14.39 -8.58
C GLY A 46 -2.09 -13.49 -7.41
N GLY A 47 -1.07 -12.96 -6.74
CA GLY A 47 -1.26 -12.16 -5.56
C GLY A 47 -1.49 -12.97 -4.29
N HIS A 48 -1.93 -12.27 -3.25
CA HIS A 48 -2.01 -12.83 -1.91
C HIS A 48 -3.23 -12.34 -1.15
N LYS A 49 -3.60 -13.12 -0.14
CA LYS A 49 -4.54 -12.77 0.89
C LYS A 49 -3.78 -12.76 2.21
N TYR A 50 -4.03 -11.79 3.09
CA TYR A 50 -3.30 -11.68 4.35
C TYR A 50 -4.09 -10.88 5.37
N HIS A 51 -3.70 -11.03 6.66
CA HIS A 51 -4.20 -10.22 7.77
C HIS A 51 -3.21 -9.10 8.05
N TRP A 52 -3.72 -7.87 8.23
CA TRP A 52 -2.88 -6.73 8.56
C TRP A 52 -3.26 -6.11 9.90
N VAL A 53 -2.24 -5.55 10.56
CA VAL A 53 -2.39 -4.73 11.75
C VAL A 53 -1.77 -3.37 11.45
N TYR A 54 -2.55 -2.32 11.63
CA TYR A 54 -2.20 -0.96 11.31
C TYR A 54 -2.36 -0.07 12.53
N LYS A 55 -1.43 0.85 12.74
CA LYS A 55 -1.51 1.78 13.87
C LYS A 55 -1.40 3.21 13.34
N LEU A 56 -2.44 4.00 13.53
CA LEU A 56 -2.52 5.37 13.04
C LEU A 56 -3.05 6.29 14.14
N ALA A 57 -2.37 7.41 14.36
CA ALA A 57 -2.74 8.39 15.39
C ALA A 57 -2.95 7.75 16.79
N GLY A 58 -2.12 6.74 17.12
CA GLY A 58 -2.19 6.04 18.40
C GLY A 58 -3.29 4.99 18.50
N VAL A 59 -4.07 4.78 17.44
CA VAL A 59 -5.17 3.80 17.41
C VAL A 59 -4.77 2.60 16.57
N ARG A 60 -5.03 1.40 17.10
CA ARG A 60 -4.76 0.14 16.42
C ARG A 60 -5.97 -0.31 15.61
N PHE A 61 -5.75 -0.70 14.38
CA PHE A 61 -6.77 -1.24 13.48
C PHE A 61 -6.31 -2.58 12.92
N GLU A 62 -7.26 -3.46 12.63
CA GLU A 62 -7.00 -4.77 12.03
C GLU A 62 -8.00 -5.05 10.93
N GLY A 63 -7.59 -5.85 9.97
CA GLY A 63 -8.43 -6.30 8.88
C GLY A 63 -7.69 -7.28 7.98
N ASP A 64 -8.33 -7.60 6.86
CA ASP A 64 -7.78 -8.50 5.87
C ASP A 64 -7.65 -7.77 4.54
N SER A 65 -6.70 -8.20 3.72
CA SER A 65 -6.53 -7.71 2.37
C SER A 65 -6.39 -8.87 1.40
N GLU A 66 -6.83 -8.66 0.17
CA GLU A 66 -6.60 -9.61 -0.90
C GLU A 66 -6.32 -8.89 -2.21
N THR A 67 -5.51 -9.51 -3.05
CA THR A 67 -5.29 -9.04 -4.40
C THR A 67 -6.53 -9.32 -5.24
N VAL A 68 -7.09 -8.29 -5.87
CA VAL A 68 -8.28 -8.40 -6.73
C VAL A 68 -7.96 -8.25 -8.21
N GLU A 69 -6.84 -7.62 -8.55
CA GLU A 69 -6.29 -7.59 -9.91
C GLU A 69 -4.80 -7.85 -9.86
N PHE A 70 -4.32 -8.70 -10.74
CA PHE A 70 -2.92 -9.08 -10.82
C PHE A 70 -2.52 -9.21 -12.29
N GLU A 71 -1.78 -8.24 -12.79
CA GLU A 71 -1.17 -8.26 -14.11
C GLU A 71 0.34 -8.11 -13.90
N MET A 72 1.07 -9.20 -14.07
CA MET A 72 2.49 -9.26 -13.74
C MET A 72 3.29 -8.09 -14.33
N ASP A 73 4.06 -7.42 -13.46
CA ASP A 73 4.93 -6.29 -13.78
C ASP A 73 4.21 -5.02 -14.28
N LYS A 74 2.88 -4.99 -14.27
CA LYS A 74 2.10 -3.87 -14.83
C LYS A 74 1.07 -3.28 -13.88
N HIS A 75 0.27 -4.12 -13.23
CA HIS A 75 -0.87 -3.64 -12.45
C HIS A 75 -1.19 -4.56 -11.29
N LEU A 76 -1.34 -3.98 -10.11
CA LEU A 76 -1.66 -4.71 -8.89
C LEU A 76 -2.72 -3.92 -8.13
N VAL A 77 -3.86 -4.55 -7.83
CA VAL A 77 -4.89 -3.94 -7.00
C VAL A 77 -5.17 -4.82 -5.81
N SER A 78 -5.10 -4.23 -4.62
CA SER A 78 -5.44 -4.89 -3.35
C SER A 78 -6.64 -4.21 -2.72
N LYS A 79 -7.54 -5.01 -2.16
CA LYS A 79 -8.71 -4.53 -1.45
C LYS A 79 -8.63 -4.92 0.02
N ALA A 80 -8.66 -3.93 0.89
CA ALA A 80 -8.68 -4.12 2.33
C ALA A 80 -10.11 -4.09 2.86
N THR A 81 -10.43 -5.01 3.75
CA THR A 81 -11.69 -5.08 4.47
C THR A 81 -11.40 -5.03 5.97
N GLY A 82 -12.45 -4.88 6.78
CA GLY A 82 -12.29 -4.79 8.23
C GLY A 82 -12.45 -3.35 8.72
N GLN A 83 -11.61 -2.94 9.67
CA GLN A 83 -11.79 -1.65 10.33
C GLN A 83 -11.47 -0.43 9.47
N ILE A 84 -10.63 -0.60 8.43
CA ILE A 84 -10.34 0.47 7.46
C ILE A 84 -10.56 -0.09 6.05
N PRO A 85 -11.77 0.02 5.49
CA PRO A 85 -11.98 -0.37 4.10
C PRO A 85 -11.17 0.52 3.16
N ALA A 86 -10.42 -0.09 2.27
CA ALA A 86 -9.55 0.64 1.36
C ALA A 86 -9.27 -0.15 0.08
N THR A 87 -8.89 0.57 -0.97
CA THR A 87 -8.41 -0.03 -2.22
C THR A 87 -7.08 0.61 -2.56
N PHE A 88 -6.10 -0.22 -2.90
CA PHE A 88 -4.76 0.21 -3.29
C PHE A 88 -4.52 -0.22 -4.72
N ASP A 89 -4.40 0.74 -5.62
CA ASP A 89 -4.16 0.50 -7.04
C ASP A 89 -2.74 0.95 -7.38
N TYR A 90 -1.90 -0.02 -7.80
CA TYR A 90 -0.52 0.24 -8.19
C TYR A 90 -0.35 -0.02 -9.67
N ARG A 91 0.15 0.97 -10.41
CA ARG A 91 0.49 0.85 -11.82
C ARG A 91 1.99 1.03 -12.02
N PHE A 92 2.58 0.15 -12.81
CA PHE A 92 4.02 0.07 -13.04
C PHE A 92 4.29 0.35 -14.52
N THR A 93 4.97 1.44 -14.82
CA THR A 93 5.28 1.84 -16.19
C THR A 93 6.79 1.88 -16.39
N PRO A 94 7.33 1.14 -17.38
CA PRO A 94 8.77 1.21 -17.67
C PRO A 94 9.13 2.55 -18.31
N ILE A 95 10.21 3.16 -17.82
CA ILE A 95 10.75 4.42 -18.34
C ILE A 95 12.27 4.30 -18.40
N ASP A 96 12.84 4.13 -19.60
CA ASP A 96 14.29 4.07 -19.81
C ASP A 96 15.03 3.12 -18.85
N GLY A 97 14.50 1.90 -18.67
CA GLY A 97 15.08 0.90 -17.77
C GLY A 97 14.71 1.09 -16.31
N LYS A 98 14.03 2.17 -15.99
CA LYS A 98 13.50 2.48 -14.66
C LYS A 98 12.00 2.16 -14.61
N THR A 99 11.40 2.34 -13.44
CA THR A 99 9.96 2.14 -13.26
C THR A 99 9.31 3.38 -12.66
N LYS A 100 8.27 3.88 -13.32
CA LYS A 100 7.35 4.82 -12.69
C LYS A 100 6.27 4.02 -12.01
N ILE A 101 6.14 4.16 -10.70
CA ILE A 101 5.05 3.57 -9.95
C ILE A 101 4.03 4.65 -9.61
N GLU A 102 2.76 4.36 -9.91
CA GLU A 102 1.65 5.24 -9.59
C GLU A 102 0.75 4.52 -8.59
N LEU A 103 0.52 5.16 -7.45
CA LEU A 103 -0.35 4.66 -6.39
C LEU A 103 -1.60 5.51 -6.30
N LYS A 104 -2.76 4.85 -6.39
CA LYS A 104 -4.04 5.47 -6.08
C LYS A 104 -4.67 4.69 -4.94
N THR A 105 -4.92 5.38 -3.82
CA THR A 105 -5.55 4.80 -2.65
C THR A 105 -6.89 5.45 -2.40
N GLU A 106 -7.93 4.63 -2.23
CA GLU A 106 -9.24 5.09 -1.81
C GLU A 106 -9.56 4.41 -0.48
N TYR A 107 -9.95 5.17 0.53
CA TYR A 107 -10.22 4.61 1.85
C TYR A 107 -11.34 5.33 2.57
N GLU A 108 -11.95 4.63 3.54
CA GLU A 108 -12.96 5.20 4.42
C GLU A 108 -12.33 5.46 5.79
N ILE A 109 -12.54 6.67 6.32
CA ILE A 109 -12.04 7.03 7.65
C ILE A 109 -12.98 6.41 8.69
N PRO A 110 -12.46 5.56 9.63
CA PRO A 110 -13.29 4.99 10.66
C PRO A 110 -13.91 6.07 11.57
N PRO A 111 -15.20 5.94 11.95
CA PRO A 111 -15.84 6.91 12.84
C PRO A 111 -15.11 7.14 14.16
N THR A 112 -14.44 6.11 14.68
CA THR A 112 -13.63 6.21 15.90
C THR A 112 -12.47 7.18 15.76
N LEU A 113 -11.87 7.27 14.58
CA LEU A 113 -10.80 8.24 14.30
C LEU A 113 -11.34 9.64 14.12
N LEU A 114 -12.49 9.79 13.45
CA LEU A 114 -13.13 11.10 13.26
C LEU A 114 -13.50 11.76 14.59
N GLY A 115 -13.83 10.96 15.60
CA GLY A 115 -14.11 11.46 16.93
C GLY A 115 -12.88 11.96 17.69
N LYS A 116 -11.68 11.60 17.27
CA LYS A 116 -10.43 11.96 17.94
C LYS A 116 -9.59 12.96 17.17
N VAL A 117 -9.63 12.91 15.84
CA VAL A 117 -8.77 13.70 14.95
C VAL A 117 -9.61 14.25 13.81
N LYS A 118 -9.38 15.52 13.46
CA LYS A 118 -10.09 16.17 12.36
C LYS A 118 -9.66 15.60 11.01
N GLU A 119 -10.60 15.49 10.07
CA GLU A 119 -10.36 14.97 8.73
C GLU A 119 -9.17 15.59 7.99
N PRO A 120 -8.99 16.94 7.94
CA PRO A 120 -7.84 17.52 7.25
C PRO A 120 -6.49 17.05 7.81
N PHE A 121 -6.42 16.81 9.11
CA PHE A 121 -5.21 16.30 9.75
C PHE A 121 -4.96 14.83 9.37
N LEU A 122 -6.02 14.00 9.38
CA LEU A 122 -5.92 12.60 8.96
C LEU A 122 -5.50 12.48 7.50
N ARG A 123 -6.03 13.34 6.63
CA ARG A 123 -5.65 13.36 5.22
C ARG A 123 -4.14 13.66 5.06
N ARG A 124 -3.61 14.63 5.80
CA ARG A 124 -2.18 14.94 5.78
C ARG A 124 -1.33 13.78 6.28
N LEU A 125 -1.78 13.10 7.34
CA LEU A 125 -1.09 11.91 7.85
C LEU A 125 -1.02 10.82 6.79
N ASN A 126 -2.12 10.55 6.10
CA ASN A 126 -2.18 9.52 5.08
C ASN A 126 -1.40 9.89 3.82
N GLU A 127 -1.39 11.16 3.42
CA GLU A 127 -0.54 11.62 2.32
C GLU A 127 0.93 11.45 2.66
N ARG A 128 1.33 11.77 3.89
CA ARG A 128 2.69 11.57 4.37
C ARG A 128 3.05 10.09 4.42
N GLU A 129 2.12 9.22 4.88
CA GLU A 129 2.33 7.78 4.86
C GLU A 129 2.61 7.27 3.44
N ALA A 130 1.85 7.74 2.47
CA ALA A 130 2.04 7.36 1.07
C ALA A 130 3.40 7.85 0.53
N ASP A 131 3.80 9.08 0.86
CA ASP A 131 5.09 9.62 0.45
C ASP A 131 6.25 8.81 1.05
N VAL A 132 6.17 8.48 2.34
CA VAL A 132 7.20 7.70 3.04
C VAL A 132 7.24 6.27 2.51
N PHE A 133 6.07 5.67 2.28
CA PHE A 133 5.96 4.34 1.67
C PHE A 133 6.72 4.27 0.34
N LEU A 134 6.46 5.20 -0.55
CA LEU A 134 7.12 5.24 -1.86
C LEU A 134 8.62 5.53 -1.75
N ALA A 135 9.02 6.44 -0.86
CA ALA A 135 10.43 6.75 -0.62
C ALA A 135 11.17 5.53 -0.07
N ASN A 136 10.57 4.79 0.87
CA ASN A 136 11.17 3.57 1.42
C ASN A 136 11.29 2.48 0.36
N LEU A 137 10.28 2.34 -0.48
CA LEU A 137 10.32 1.39 -1.61
C LEU A 137 11.47 1.72 -2.55
N LYS A 138 11.64 3.00 -2.88
CA LYS A 138 12.74 3.47 -3.71
C LYS A 138 14.10 3.15 -3.08
N ASP A 139 14.27 3.46 -1.80
CA ASP A 139 15.52 3.19 -1.08
C ASP A 139 15.87 1.72 -1.06
N ARG A 140 14.90 0.85 -0.89
CA ARG A 140 15.10 -0.60 -0.87
C ARG A 140 15.55 -1.17 -2.22
N LEU A 141 15.06 -0.60 -3.31
CA LEU A 141 15.26 -1.15 -4.65
C LEU A 141 16.42 -0.50 -5.41
N GLU A 142 16.94 0.63 -4.96
CA GLU A 142 18.05 1.36 -5.60
C GLU A 142 19.40 1.12 -4.93
N LEU A 143 19.55 0.01 -4.26
CA LEU A 143 20.81 -0.33 -3.59
C LEU A 143 21.97 -0.54 -4.58
#